data_d61cc90cb6baab455c5abbea6d3c2e9b
#
_entry.id   d61cc90cb6baab455c5abbea6d3c2e9b
#
_cell.length_a   1.000
_cell.length_b   1.000
_cell.length_c   1.000
_cell.angle_alpha   90.00
_cell.angle_beta   90.00
_cell.angle_gamma   90.00
#
_symmetry.space_group_name_H-M   'P 1'
#
loop_
_entity.id
_entity.type
_entity.pdbx_description
1 polymer ?
#
loop_
_entity_poly.entity_id
_entity_poly.type
_entity_poly.pdbx_seq_one_letter_code
_entity_poly.pdbx_strand_id
1 'polypeptide(L)'
;MADNLRISMVQSHIIWEDRDENLGYYGELLRRVSGKTDIAVLPETFTTGFSMDVEKLADTMDGPTIPIIKGWAKKYKLAVAGSFIAKEGGKYFNRAFFVTPEGETYLYDKRHLFRMAGEDQHFTAGDKRTIVRYKDWNICLQVCYDLRFPVWSRNVDNEYDLLIYVANWPEARKKVWKTLLQARAMENMAYVCGVNRVGIDGKGFVYRGDSMIFSPKGKKLADAGKREEVTRTCTLTRADLDRKSTRLNQSHLNLVC
;
A
#
# COMPACT_ATOMS: atom_id res chain seq x y z
N MET A 1 -15.20 -20.77 -0.44
CA MET A 1 -14.01 -19.91 -0.58
C MET A 1 -14.45 -18.62 -1.24
N ALA A 2 -14.01 -17.47 -0.76
CA ALA A 2 -14.37 -16.19 -1.37
C ALA A 2 -13.55 -15.99 -2.65
N ASP A 3 -14.14 -16.32 -3.81
CA ASP A 3 -13.45 -16.20 -5.11
C ASP A 3 -13.12 -14.75 -5.50
N ASN A 4 -13.74 -13.78 -4.85
CA ASN A 4 -13.63 -12.36 -5.16
C ASN A 4 -13.14 -11.56 -3.94
N LEU A 5 -12.30 -10.56 -4.21
CA LEU A 5 -11.83 -9.59 -3.21
C LEU A 5 -12.12 -8.17 -3.70
N ARG A 6 -12.89 -7.41 -2.93
CA ARG A 6 -13.16 -5.99 -3.22
C ARG A 6 -12.10 -5.14 -2.54
N ILE A 7 -11.41 -4.32 -3.31
CA ILE A 7 -10.37 -3.43 -2.81
C ILE A 7 -10.66 -1.99 -3.21
N SER A 8 -10.57 -1.06 -2.26
CA SER A 8 -10.74 0.38 -2.47
C SER A 8 -9.42 1.11 -2.36
N MET A 9 -9.05 1.84 -3.39
CA MET A 9 -7.97 2.82 -3.37
C MET A 9 -8.52 4.13 -2.80
N VAL A 10 -7.98 4.61 -1.70
CA VAL A 10 -8.31 5.91 -1.10
C VAL A 10 -7.26 6.92 -1.56
N GLN A 11 -7.49 7.52 -2.73
CA GLN A 11 -6.67 8.60 -3.25
C GLN A 11 -7.16 9.92 -2.65
N SER A 12 -6.37 10.52 -1.78
CA SER A 12 -6.76 11.72 -1.03
C SER A 12 -5.57 12.62 -0.77
N HIS A 13 -5.82 13.86 -0.35
CA HIS A 13 -4.77 14.69 0.22
C HIS A 13 -4.38 14.17 1.61
N ILE A 14 -3.24 14.64 2.11
CA ILE A 14 -2.81 14.42 3.48
C ILE A 14 -2.52 15.79 4.06
N ILE A 15 -3.15 16.12 5.16
CA ILE A 15 -2.90 17.36 5.90
C ILE A 15 -1.50 17.27 6.50
N TRP A 16 -0.66 18.26 6.16
CA TRP A 16 0.76 18.21 6.50
C TRP A 16 1.01 18.25 8.00
N GLU A 17 1.67 17.20 8.52
CA GLU A 17 2.11 17.07 9.91
C GLU A 17 0.98 17.18 10.97
N ASP A 18 -0.25 16.92 10.57
CA ASP A 18 -1.40 16.93 11.48
C ASP A 18 -2.05 15.54 11.56
N ARG A 19 -1.58 14.74 12.52
CA ARG A 19 -2.05 13.36 12.72
C ARG A 19 -3.53 13.31 13.07
N ASP A 20 -3.98 14.15 13.98
CA ASP A 20 -5.32 14.05 14.55
C ASP A 20 -6.38 14.46 13.53
N GLU A 21 -6.12 15.52 12.76
CA GLU A 21 -6.96 15.91 11.63
C GLU A 21 -7.01 14.82 10.55
N ASN A 22 -5.87 14.25 10.19
CA ASN A 22 -5.81 13.14 9.23
C ASN A 22 -6.57 11.91 9.73
N LEU A 23 -6.43 11.52 10.99
CA LEU A 23 -7.20 10.41 11.56
C LEU A 23 -8.70 10.67 11.45
N GLY A 24 -9.18 11.86 11.81
CA GLY A 24 -10.58 12.24 11.64
C GLY A 24 -11.04 12.14 10.18
N TYR A 25 -10.28 12.74 9.28
CA TYR A 25 -10.56 12.78 7.84
C TYR A 25 -10.62 11.38 7.19
N TYR A 26 -9.61 10.55 7.44
CA TYR A 26 -9.59 9.19 6.87
C TYR A 26 -10.66 8.28 7.47
N GLY A 27 -11.00 8.46 8.76
CA GLY A 27 -12.12 7.75 9.39
C GLY A 27 -13.45 8.01 8.67
N GLU A 28 -13.69 9.25 8.21
CA GLU A 28 -14.88 9.59 7.43
C GLU A 28 -14.84 9.00 6.01
N LEU A 29 -13.67 8.97 5.34
CA LEU A 29 -13.52 8.31 4.04
C LEU A 29 -13.81 6.80 4.13
N LEU A 30 -13.31 6.14 5.17
CA LEU A 30 -13.56 4.72 5.43
C LEU A 30 -15.04 4.44 5.72
N ARG A 31 -15.71 5.32 6.45
CA ARG A 31 -17.16 5.23 6.70
C ARG A 31 -17.96 5.15 5.39
N ARG A 32 -17.59 5.95 4.38
CA ARG A 32 -18.28 6.01 3.06
C ARG A 32 -18.16 4.73 2.23
N VAL A 33 -17.13 3.92 2.47
CA VAL A 33 -16.89 2.65 1.77
C VAL A 33 -17.30 1.41 2.58
N SER A 34 -17.77 1.60 3.81
CA SER A 34 -18.30 0.52 4.64
C SER A 34 -19.36 -0.28 3.89
N GLY A 35 -19.28 -1.62 3.93
CA GLY A 35 -20.16 -2.54 3.20
C GLY A 35 -19.87 -2.68 1.69
N LYS A 36 -19.04 -1.80 1.11
CA LYS A 36 -18.73 -1.78 -0.34
C LYS A 36 -17.39 -2.40 -0.68
N THR A 37 -16.51 -2.58 0.30
CA THR A 37 -15.14 -3.07 0.11
C THR A 37 -14.76 -4.06 1.20
N ASP A 38 -13.79 -4.93 0.89
CA ASP A 38 -13.19 -5.85 1.85
C ASP A 38 -11.87 -5.28 2.39
N ILE A 39 -11.16 -4.48 1.57
CA ILE A 39 -9.92 -3.80 1.93
C ILE A 39 -9.99 -2.35 1.48
N ALA A 40 -9.65 -1.41 2.37
CA ALA A 40 -9.38 -0.02 2.02
C ALA A 40 -7.87 0.25 2.16
N VAL A 41 -7.26 0.80 1.11
CA VAL A 41 -5.83 1.11 1.08
C VAL A 41 -5.65 2.62 1.12
N LEU A 42 -4.97 3.09 2.16
CA LEU A 42 -4.60 4.49 2.42
C LEU A 42 -3.21 4.78 1.84
N PRO A 43 -2.86 6.05 1.58
CA PRO A 43 -1.52 6.43 1.13
C PRO A 43 -0.41 6.14 2.15
N GLU A 44 0.84 6.28 1.72
CA GLU A 44 2.03 6.27 2.59
C GLU A 44 1.98 7.41 3.60
N THR A 45 2.41 7.13 4.84
CA THR A 45 2.44 8.09 5.95
C THR A 45 1.17 8.95 6.03
N PHE A 46 0.01 8.28 5.95
CA PHE A 46 -1.30 8.93 5.81
C PHE A 46 -1.64 9.86 6.99
N THR A 47 -0.98 9.69 8.13
CA THR A 47 -1.19 10.50 9.33
C THR A 47 -0.47 11.85 9.29
N THR A 48 0.61 11.98 8.50
CA THR A 48 1.52 13.13 8.60
C THR A 48 1.99 13.68 7.26
N GLY A 49 1.86 12.91 6.18
CA GLY A 49 2.62 13.13 4.97
C GLY A 49 4.08 12.67 5.12
N PHE A 50 4.85 12.75 4.03
CA PHE A 50 6.24 12.29 3.99
C PHE A 50 7.20 13.31 4.59
N SER A 51 7.15 13.44 5.91
CA SER A 51 8.01 14.35 6.69
C SER A 51 9.23 13.62 7.27
N MET A 52 10.31 14.37 7.46
CA MET A 52 11.54 13.91 8.13
C MET A 52 11.59 14.33 9.61
N ASP A 53 10.58 15.04 10.13
CA ASP A 53 10.47 15.41 11.54
C ASP A 53 9.92 14.22 12.36
N VAL A 54 10.69 13.12 12.34
CA VAL A 54 10.28 11.84 12.92
C VAL A 54 10.15 11.90 14.45
N GLU A 55 10.94 12.74 15.11
CA GLU A 55 10.92 12.87 16.57
C GLU A 55 9.57 13.40 17.06
N LYS A 56 9.03 14.38 16.35
CA LYS A 56 7.73 15.01 16.64
C LYS A 56 6.54 14.17 16.19
N LEU A 57 6.68 13.49 15.04
CA LEU A 57 5.53 12.92 14.31
C LEU A 57 5.34 11.43 14.49
N ALA A 58 6.38 10.72 14.94
CA ALA A 58 6.30 9.26 15.08
C ALA A 58 5.34 8.86 16.20
N ASP A 59 4.61 7.78 15.93
CA ASP A 59 3.71 7.15 16.88
C ASP A 59 4.24 5.76 17.26
N THR A 60 3.98 5.33 18.48
CA THR A 60 4.28 3.97 18.92
C THR A 60 3.14 3.02 18.51
N MET A 61 3.37 1.71 18.62
CA MET A 61 2.32 0.72 18.34
C MET A 61 1.16 0.80 19.34
N ASP A 62 1.41 1.32 20.55
CA ASP A 62 0.41 1.54 21.59
C ASP A 62 -0.14 2.98 21.58
N GLY A 63 0.40 3.83 20.72
CA GLY A 63 -0.08 5.20 20.50
C GLY A 63 -1.41 5.21 19.75
N PRO A 64 -2.00 6.39 19.49
CA PRO A 64 -3.39 6.50 19.00
C PRO A 64 -3.61 5.90 17.60
N THR A 65 -2.62 5.88 16.72
CA THR A 65 -2.80 5.50 15.30
C THR A 65 -3.34 4.08 15.15
N ILE A 66 -2.65 3.06 15.66
CA ILE A 66 -3.04 1.65 15.46
C ILE A 66 -4.35 1.30 16.19
N PRO A 67 -4.59 1.69 17.46
CA PRO A 67 -5.89 1.48 18.10
C PRO A 67 -7.06 2.09 17.34
N ILE A 68 -6.91 3.30 16.80
CA ILE A 68 -7.96 3.96 15.99
C ILE A 68 -8.22 3.17 14.71
N ILE A 69 -7.18 2.73 13.99
CA ILE A 69 -7.32 1.90 12.79
C ILE A 69 -8.02 0.57 13.11
N LYS A 70 -7.68 -0.09 14.21
CA LYS A 70 -8.39 -1.29 14.70
C LYS A 70 -9.87 -1.00 14.96
N GLY A 71 -10.17 0.15 15.56
CA GLY A 71 -11.53 0.63 15.77
C GLY A 71 -12.30 0.79 14.45
N TRP A 72 -11.68 1.38 13.43
CA TRP A 72 -12.29 1.52 12.10
C TRP A 72 -12.51 0.16 11.42
N ALA A 73 -11.49 -0.70 11.41
CA ALA A 73 -11.57 -2.02 10.78
C ALA A 73 -12.74 -2.83 11.36
N LYS A 74 -12.86 -2.88 12.68
CA LYS A 74 -13.96 -3.54 13.39
C LYS A 74 -15.31 -2.89 13.10
N LYS A 75 -15.40 -1.56 13.23
CA LYS A 75 -16.66 -0.81 13.07
C LYS A 75 -17.20 -0.90 11.66
N TYR A 76 -16.34 -0.78 10.65
CA TYR A 76 -16.74 -0.75 9.24
C TYR A 76 -16.67 -2.12 8.57
N LYS A 77 -16.21 -3.16 9.29
CA LYS A 77 -16.11 -4.55 8.82
C LYS A 77 -15.29 -4.67 7.53
N LEU A 78 -14.15 -3.99 7.47
CA LEU A 78 -13.20 -4.02 6.35
C LEU A 78 -11.77 -4.00 6.86
N ALA A 79 -10.85 -4.59 6.12
CA ALA A 79 -9.43 -4.45 6.44
C ALA A 79 -8.91 -3.08 5.98
N VAL A 80 -7.95 -2.53 6.73
CA VAL A 80 -7.31 -1.24 6.41
C VAL A 80 -5.81 -1.46 6.21
N ALA A 81 -5.29 -1.00 5.09
CA ALA A 81 -3.85 -0.97 4.80
C ALA A 81 -3.38 0.47 4.55
N GLY A 82 -2.14 0.76 4.90
CA GLY A 82 -1.53 2.09 4.73
C GLY A 82 -0.13 2.10 5.33
N SER A 83 0.46 3.27 5.54
CA SER A 83 1.65 3.38 6.39
C SER A 83 1.63 4.64 7.25
N PHE A 84 2.45 4.65 8.29
CA PHE A 84 2.63 5.79 9.20
C PHE A 84 4.08 5.85 9.66
N ILE A 85 4.49 6.94 10.29
CA ILE A 85 5.80 7.09 10.92
C ILE A 85 5.73 6.40 12.28
N ALA A 86 6.41 5.26 12.42
CA ALA A 86 6.42 4.46 13.64
C ALA A 86 7.70 4.67 14.44
N LYS A 87 7.59 4.61 15.78
CA LYS A 87 8.72 4.58 16.71
C LYS A 87 8.72 3.27 17.48
N GLU A 88 9.86 2.57 17.45
CA GLU A 88 10.05 1.33 18.20
C GLU A 88 11.54 1.13 18.53
N GLY A 89 11.85 0.76 19.77
CA GLY A 89 13.23 0.49 20.21
C GLY A 89 14.20 1.67 19.99
N GLY A 90 13.74 2.91 20.10
CA GLY A 90 14.54 4.12 19.86
C GLY A 90 14.81 4.41 18.38
N LYS A 91 14.21 3.66 17.45
CA LYS A 91 14.34 3.83 15.99
C LYS A 91 13.03 4.28 15.39
N TYR A 92 13.11 4.89 14.20
CA TYR A 92 11.95 5.34 13.43
C TYR A 92 11.83 4.56 12.14
N PHE A 93 10.58 4.24 11.76
CA PHE A 93 10.28 3.42 10.59
C PHE A 93 9.16 4.06 9.77
N ASN A 94 9.26 3.99 8.45
CA ASN A 94 8.12 4.15 7.58
C ASN A 94 7.42 2.79 7.53
N ARG A 95 6.44 2.60 8.42
CA ARG A 95 5.84 1.30 8.72
C ARG A 95 4.49 1.15 8.04
N ALA A 96 4.41 0.26 7.08
CA ALA A 96 3.13 -0.18 6.55
C ALA A 96 2.44 -1.13 7.53
N PHE A 97 1.13 -1.07 7.51
CA PHE A 97 0.25 -1.92 8.30
C PHE A 97 -0.84 -2.53 7.43
N PHE A 98 -1.34 -3.68 7.85
CA PHE A 98 -2.59 -4.28 7.41
C PHE A 98 -3.34 -4.73 8.66
N VAL A 99 -4.50 -4.14 8.91
CA VAL A 99 -5.33 -4.42 10.09
C VAL A 99 -6.64 -5.04 9.63
N THR A 100 -6.95 -6.24 10.13
CA THR A 100 -8.20 -6.95 9.80
C THR A 100 -9.37 -6.50 10.68
N PRO A 101 -10.62 -6.77 10.29
CA PRO A 101 -11.80 -6.51 11.14
C PRO A 101 -11.75 -7.19 12.51
N GLU A 102 -11.05 -8.31 12.60
CA GLU A 102 -10.84 -9.09 13.83
C GLU A 102 -9.77 -8.46 14.74
N GLY A 103 -9.02 -7.46 14.22
CA GLY A 103 -7.97 -6.74 14.95
C GLY A 103 -6.57 -7.32 14.80
N GLU A 104 -6.39 -8.36 13.96
CA GLU A 104 -5.06 -8.83 13.59
C GLU A 104 -4.30 -7.72 12.88
N THR A 105 -3.02 -7.57 13.22
CA THR A 105 -2.18 -6.49 12.71
C THR A 105 -0.89 -7.06 12.14
N TYR A 106 -0.68 -6.84 10.85
CA TYR A 106 0.52 -7.21 10.13
C TYR A 106 1.30 -5.93 9.80
N LEU A 107 2.62 -5.98 9.96
CA LEU A 107 3.49 -4.81 9.83
C LEU A 107 4.60 -5.08 8.81
N TYR A 108 4.97 -4.05 8.07
CA TYR A 108 6.09 -4.06 7.15
C TYR A 108 6.87 -2.76 7.25
N ASP A 109 8.13 -2.79 7.60
CA ASP A 109 9.00 -1.64 7.60
C ASP A 109 9.63 -1.47 6.21
N LYS A 110 9.49 -0.29 5.63
CA LYS A 110 10.00 0.05 4.29
C LYS A 110 11.46 -0.36 4.14
N ARG A 111 11.74 -1.18 3.13
CA ARG A 111 13.10 -1.69 2.88
C ARG A 111 14.00 -0.65 2.24
N HIS A 112 13.50 0.03 1.20
CA HIS A 112 14.31 0.95 0.40
C HIS A 112 13.94 2.39 0.73
N LEU A 113 14.78 3.00 1.55
CA LEU A 113 14.62 4.39 1.95
C LEU A 113 15.00 5.34 0.80
N PHE A 114 14.25 6.42 0.64
CA PHE A 114 14.44 7.38 -0.42
C PHE A 114 15.55 8.39 -0.06
N ARG A 115 16.80 8.05 -0.32
CA ARG A 115 17.99 8.82 0.02
C ARG A 115 17.99 10.22 -0.55
N MET A 116 17.40 10.43 -1.74
CA MET A 116 17.34 11.77 -2.35
C MET A 116 16.52 12.78 -1.54
N ALA A 117 15.68 12.32 -0.61
CA ALA A 117 14.97 13.15 0.35
C ALA A 117 15.56 13.07 1.77
N GLY A 118 16.68 12.37 1.96
CA GLY A 118 17.31 12.18 3.26
C GLY A 118 16.58 11.18 4.17
N GLU A 119 15.68 10.34 3.63
CA GLU A 119 14.90 9.39 4.45
C GLU A 119 15.82 8.45 5.24
N ASP A 120 16.95 8.04 4.69
CA ASP A 120 17.95 7.18 5.33
C ASP A 120 18.72 7.82 6.50
N GLN A 121 18.62 9.13 6.66
CA GLN A 121 19.21 9.84 7.79
C GLN A 121 18.27 9.87 9.01
N HIS A 122 16.97 9.65 8.80
CA HIS A 122 15.94 9.75 9.82
C HIS A 122 15.23 8.42 10.12
N PHE A 123 15.15 7.54 9.15
CA PHE A 123 14.44 6.26 9.26
C PHE A 123 15.39 5.07 9.21
N THR A 124 14.97 3.99 9.85
CA THR A 124 15.64 2.68 9.78
C THR A 124 14.96 1.83 8.71
N ALA A 125 15.75 1.22 7.83
CA ALA A 125 15.24 0.30 6.82
C ALA A 125 14.82 -1.03 7.45
N GLY A 126 13.70 -1.58 6.96
CA GLY A 126 13.28 -2.93 7.27
C GLY A 126 14.16 -3.99 6.58
N ASP A 127 14.07 -5.23 7.02
CA ASP A 127 14.83 -6.36 6.50
C ASP A 127 13.99 -7.58 6.12
N LYS A 128 12.67 -7.52 6.35
CA LYS A 128 11.73 -8.63 6.13
C LYS A 128 10.59 -8.21 5.22
N ARG A 129 10.17 -9.14 4.37
CA ARG A 129 8.92 -8.99 3.63
C ARG A 129 7.76 -9.48 4.47
N THR A 130 6.59 -8.89 4.28
CA THR A 130 5.36 -9.27 4.98
C THR A 130 4.34 -9.74 3.97
N ILE A 131 3.92 -11.00 4.12
CA ILE A 131 2.80 -11.60 3.39
C ILE A 131 1.65 -11.79 4.37
N VAL A 132 0.54 -11.14 4.08
CA VAL A 132 -0.70 -11.21 4.87
C VAL A 132 -1.64 -12.21 4.24
N ARG A 133 -2.19 -13.14 5.02
CA ARG A 133 -3.29 -13.97 4.56
C ARG A 133 -4.62 -13.38 5.02
N TYR A 134 -5.46 -12.98 4.06
CA TYR A 134 -6.77 -12.40 4.34
C TYR A 134 -7.81 -12.88 3.31
N LYS A 135 -8.92 -13.45 3.77
CA LYS A 135 -9.99 -14.01 2.91
C LYS A 135 -9.46 -14.95 1.81
N ASP A 136 -8.56 -15.85 2.17
CA ASP A 136 -7.86 -16.78 1.26
C ASP A 136 -6.96 -16.11 0.20
N TRP A 137 -6.70 -14.81 0.29
CA TRP A 137 -5.72 -14.08 -0.52
C TRP A 137 -4.42 -13.87 0.23
N ASN A 138 -3.30 -14.09 -0.45
CA ASN A 138 -1.98 -13.73 0.05
C ASN A 138 -1.61 -12.34 -0.47
N ILE A 139 -1.32 -11.42 0.42
CA ILE A 139 -1.13 -9.99 0.12
C ILE A 139 0.26 -9.56 0.57
N CYS A 140 1.09 -9.09 -0.35
CA CYS A 140 2.39 -8.52 -0.05
C CYS A 140 2.29 -7.01 0.14
N LEU A 141 2.91 -6.47 1.21
CA LEU A 141 2.93 -5.04 1.49
C LEU A 141 4.28 -4.44 1.08
N GLN A 142 4.24 -3.32 0.38
CA GLN A 142 5.42 -2.52 0.05
C GLN A 142 5.12 -1.02 0.08
N VAL A 143 6.17 -0.20 0.23
CA VAL A 143 6.03 1.24 0.41
C VAL A 143 6.83 1.98 -0.65
N CYS A 144 6.14 2.77 -1.46
CA CYS A 144 6.64 3.84 -2.32
C CYS A 144 7.92 3.47 -3.10
N TYR A 145 9.08 3.84 -2.60
CA TYR A 145 10.36 3.65 -3.29
C TYR A 145 10.73 2.18 -3.50
N ASP A 146 10.18 1.24 -2.73
CA ASP A 146 10.31 -0.22 -2.95
C ASP A 146 9.90 -0.61 -4.37
N LEU A 147 8.96 0.15 -4.98
CA LEU A 147 8.52 -0.06 -6.37
C LEU A 147 9.67 -0.07 -7.38
N ARG A 148 10.79 0.60 -7.09
CA ARG A 148 11.97 0.63 -7.98
C ARG A 148 12.84 -0.61 -7.90
N PHE A 149 12.57 -1.51 -6.96
CA PHE A 149 13.45 -2.67 -6.67
C PHE A 149 12.72 -3.99 -7.00
N PRO A 150 12.84 -4.49 -8.25
CA PRO A 150 12.13 -5.69 -8.70
C PRO A 150 12.53 -6.94 -7.91
N VAL A 151 13.78 -7.06 -7.49
CA VAL A 151 14.26 -8.20 -6.70
C VAL A 151 13.50 -8.32 -5.37
N TRP A 152 13.22 -7.19 -4.71
CA TRP A 152 12.48 -7.18 -3.46
C TRP A 152 10.99 -7.51 -3.64
N SER A 153 10.43 -7.17 -4.79
CA SER A 153 9.03 -7.45 -5.15
C SER A 153 8.83 -8.83 -5.75
N ARG A 154 9.91 -9.61 -5.98
CA ARG A 154 9.80 -10.89 -6.68
C ARG A 154 8.83 -11.84 -5.99
N ASN A 155 7.88 -12.36 -6.76
CA ASN A 155 6.91 -13.37 -6.31
C ASN A 155 7.56 -14.76 -6.41
N VAL A 156 8.28 -15.14 -5.36
CA VAL A 156 8.95 -16.43 -5.29
C VAL A 156 7.90 -17.49 -4.96
N ASP A 157 7.87 -18.59 -5.73
CA ASP A 157 6.96 -19.72 -5.53
C ASP A 157 5.47 -19.32 -5.43
N ASN A 158 5.08 -18.23 -6.09
CA ASN A 158 3.73 -17.67 -6.05
C ASN A 158 3.23 -17.38 -4.63
N GLU A 159 4.10 -16.88 -3.76
CA GLU A 159 3.81 -16.63 -2.35
C GLU A 159 2.74 -15.56 -2.11
N TYR A 160 2.44 -14.69 -3.11
CA TYR A 160 1.37 -13.70 -3.02
C TYR A 160 0.53 -13.59 -4.30
N ASP A 161 -0.73 -13.22 -4.10
CA ASP A 161 -1.75 -13.01 -5.14
C ASP A 161 -1.89 -11.52 -5.48
N LEU A 162 -1.67 -10.65 -4.49
CA LEU A 162 -1.83 -9.20 -4.57
C LEU A 162 -0.62 -8.50 -3.95
N LEU A 163 -0.07 -7.54 -4.67
CA LEU A 163 0.99 -6.65 -4.19
C LEU A 163 0.44 -5.24 -4.01
N ILE A 164 0.52 -4.70 -2.80
CA ILE A 164 0.05 -3.35 -2.46
C ILE A 164 1.25 -2.42 -2.31
N TYR A 165 1.22 -1.28 -3.01
CA TYR A 165 2.12 -0.15 -2.84
C TYR A 165 1.34 1.06 -2.32
N VAL A 166 1.75 1.58 -1.18
CA VAL A 166 1.26 2.87 -0.65
C VAL A 166 2.34 3.93 -0.86
N ALA A 167 1.97 5.15 -1.29
CA ALA A 167 2.97 6.11 -1.74
C ALA A 167 2.63 7.59 -1.47
N ASN A 168 3.71 8.38 -1.31
CA ASN A 168 3.82 9.80 -1.59
C ASN A 168 4.73 9.97 -2.82
N TRP A 169 4.20 9.68 -4.02
CA TRP A 169 4.96 9.68 -5.27
C TRP A 169 4.76 10.98 -6.04
N PRO A 170 5.78 11.86 -6.15
CA PRO A 170 5.64 13.17 -6.75
C PRO A 170 5.27 13.13 -8.25
N GLU A 171 4.51 14.15 -8.68
CA GLU A 171 4.04 14.29 -10.07
C GLU A 171 5.20 14.29 -11.09
N ALA A 172 6.33 14.85 -10.76
CA ALA A 172 7.51 14.89 -11.63
C ALA A 172 7.98 13.50 -12.06
N ARG A 173 7.67 12.46 -11.27
CA ARG A 173 8.03 11.06 -11.55
C ARG A 173 6.82 10.16 -11.91
N LYS A 174 5.69 10.75 -12.29
CA LYS A 174 4.42 10.05 -12.61
C LYS A 174 4.55 8.93 -13.66
N LYS A 175 5.40 9.12 -14.68
CA LYS A 175 5.62 8.10 -15.71
C LYS A 175 6.22 6.84 -15.11
N VAL A 176 7.20 6.99 -14.22
CA VAL A 176 7.85 5.87 -13.55
C VAL A 176 6.86 5.10 -12.67
N TRP A 177 6.04 5.81 -11.88
CA TRP A 177 4.98 5.24 -11.05
C TRP A 177 4.07 4.30 -11.86
N LYS A 178 3.47 4.82 -12.92
CA LYS A 178 2.54 4.07 -13.78
C LYS A 178 3.19 2.87 -14.45
N THR A 179 4.38 3.09 -15.04
CA THR A 179 5.09 2.04 -15.78
C THR A 179 5.51 0.90 -14.86
N LEU A 180 6.06 1.23 -13.67
CA LEU A 180 6.56 0.20 -12.76
C LEU A 180 5.43 -0.57 -12.09
N LEU A 181 4.29 0.04 -11.73
CA LEU A 181 3.15 -0.70 -11.20
C LEU A 181 2.67 -1.76 -12.20
N GLN A 182 2.56 -1.40 -13.49
CA GLN A 182 2.16 -2.34 -14.53
C GLN A 182 3.21 -3.44 -14.73
N ALA A 183 4.51 -3.07 -14.74
CA ALA A 183 5.59 -4.04 -14.85
C ALA A 183 5.59 -5.06 -13.70
N ARG A 184 5.42 -4.59 -12.44
CA ARG A 184 5.33 -5.47 -11.27
C ARG A 184 4.18 -6.47 -11.38
N ALA A 185 3.04 -6.06 -11.93
CA ALA A 185 1.93 -6.98 -12.14
C ALA A 185 2.26 -8.09 -13.14
N MET A 186 2.88 -7.72 -14.26
CA MET A 186 3.21 -8.68 -15.34
C MET A 186 4.34 -9.63 -14.97
N GLU A 187 5.45 -9.11 -14.41
CA GLU A 187 6.61 -9.92 -14.07
C GLU A 187 6.38 -10.90 -12.92
N ASN A 188 5.47 -10.54 -11.99
CA ASN A 188 5.13 -11.34 -10.82
C ASN A 188 3.82 -12.14 -10.99
N MET A 189 3.12 -11.95 -12.11
CA MET A 189 1.83 -12.58 -12.40
C MET A 189 0.82 -12.46 -11.26
N ALA A 190 0.86 -11.32 -10.56
CA ALA A 190 0.01 -11.00 -9.44
C ALA A 190 -0.78 -9.71 -9.72
N TYR A 191 -1.86 -9.51 -8.99
CA TYR A 191 -2.51 -8.21 -8.98
C TYR A 191 -1.58 -7.17 -8.32
N VAL A 192 -1.62 -5.94 -8.82
CA VAL A 192 -0.92 -4.81 -8.20
C VAL A 192 -1.89 -3.69 -7.93
N CYS A 193 -1.94 -3.23 -6.68
CA CYS A 193 -2.67 -2.05 -6.24
C CYS A 193 -1.67 -0.99 -5.80
N GLY A 194 -1.59 0.12 -6.52
CA GLY A 194 -0.78 1.27 -6.15
C GLY A 194 -1.66 2.42 -5.70
N VAL A 195 -1.50 2.89 -4.45
CA VAL A 195 -2.24 4.02 -3.91
C VAL A 195 -1.30 5.17 -3.60
N ASN A 196 -1.57 6.31 -4.21
CA ASN A 196 -0.80 7.53 -4.06
C ASN A 196 -1.70 8.67 -3.58
N ARG A 197 -1.12 9.61 -2.83
CA ARG A 197 -1.82 10.84 -2.44
C ARG A 197 -1.98 11.82 -3.59
N VAL A 198 -2.84 12.83 -3.40
CA VAL A 198 -2.95 14.05 -4.20
C VAL A 198 -2.58 15.29 -3.37
N GLY A 199 -2.55 16.45 -4.01
CA GLY A 199 -2.34 17.75 -3.38
C GLY A 199 -0.87 18.17 -3.31
N ILE A 200 -0.59 19.14 -2.47
CA ILE A 200 0.75 19.70 -2.24
C ILE A 200 1.13 19.42 -0.78
N ASP A 201 2.37 19.05 -0.52
CA ASP A 201 2.86 18.90 0.86
C ASP A 201 3.45 20.20 1.41
N GLY A 202 3.84 20.17 2.71
CA GLY A 202 4.44 21.32 3.37
C GLY A 202 5.81 21.75 2.84
N LYS A 203 6.42 20.92 1.96
CA LYS A 203 7.69 21.26 1.25
C LYS A 203 7.47 21.74 -0.18
N GLY A 204 6.19 21.85 -0.62
CA GLY A 204 5.81 22.32 -1.95
C GLY A 204 5.87 21.26 -3.05
N PHE A 205 6.07 19.98 -2.71
CA PHE A 205 5.98 18.92 -3.71
C PHE A 205 4.54 18.66 -4.11
N VAL A 206 4.31 18.55 -5.42
CA VAL A 206 3.00 18.28 -6.01
C VAL A 206 2.82 16.78 -6.19
N TYR A 207 1.69 16.26 -5.73
CA TYR A 207 1.27 14.88 -5.87
C TYR A 207 0.01 14.80 -6.72
N ARG A 208 0.04 13.92 -7.70
CA ARG A 208 -1.00 13.87 -8.71
C ARG A 208 -2.02 12.76 -8.48
N GLY A 209 -1.74 11.83 -7.59
CA GLY A 209 -2.51 10.59 -7.46
C GLY A 209 -2.05 9.57 -8.49
N ASP A 210 -2.84 9.35 -9.54
CA ASP A 210 -2.62 8.25 -10.48
C ASP A 210 -2.59 6.89 -9.76
N SER A 211 -3.47 6.70 -8.76
CA SER A 211 -3.64 5.40 -8.10
C SER A 211 -4.30 4.42 -9.05
N MET A 212 -3.80 3.20 -9.12
CA MET A 212 -4.22 2.22 -10.13
C MET A 212 -4.22 0.80 -9.60
N ILE A 213 -5.05 -0.04 -10.22
CA ILE A 213 -5.03 -1.49 -10.03
C ILE A 213 -4.78 -2.14 -11.39
N PHE A 214 -3.81 -3.07 -11.41
CA PHE A 214 -3.47 -3.89 -12.58
C PHE A 214 -3.74 -5.36 -12.32
N SER A 215 -4.23 -6.06 -13.34
CA SER A 215 -4.37 -7.52 -13.33
C SER A 215 -3.01 -8.19 -13.53
N PRO A 216 -2.88 -9.50 -13.25
CA PRO A 216 -1.65 -10.28 -13.52
C PRO A 216 -1.15 -10.20 -14.96
N LYS A 217 -2.02 -9.83 -15.91
CA LYS A 217 -1.69 -9.61 -17.33
C LYS A 217 -1.29 -8.18 -17.66
N GLY A 218 -1.17 -7.30 -16.67
CA GLY A 218 -0.87 -5.89 -16.86
C GLY A 218 -2.05 -5.06 -17.39
N LYS A 219 -3.28 -5.60 -17.44
CA LYS A 219 -4.47 -4.82 -17.79
C LYS A 219 -4.83 -3.90 -16.64
N LYS A 220 -5.00 -2.62 -16.90
CA LYS A 220 -5.49 -1.67 -15.90
C LYS A 220 -6.98 -1.95 -15.64
N LEU A 221 -7.30 -2.34 -14.40
CA LEU A 221 -8.66 -2.66 -13.95
C LEU A 221 -9.36 -1.46 -13.34
N ALA A 222 -8.60 -0.61 -12.64
CA ALA A 222 -9.11 0.63 -12.05
C ALA A 222 -8.07 1.74 -12.14
N ASP A 223 -8.55 2.96 -12.25
CA ASP A 223 -7.77 4.20 -12.31
C ASP A 223 -8.52 5.26 -11.50
N ALA A 224 -7.88 5.80 -10.50
CA ALA A 224 -8.45 6.85 -9.65
C ALA A 224 -8.32 8.26 -10.30
N GLY A 225 -7.70 8.35 -11.47
CA GLY A 225 -7.50 9.63 -12.14
C GLY A 225 -6.40 10.46 -11.50
N LYS A 226 -6.42 11.75 -11.82
CA LYS A 226 -5.35 12.69 -11.48
C LYS A 226 -5.91 13.91 -10.77
N ARG A 227 -5.19 14.39 -9.74
CA ARG A 227 -5.43 15.66 -9.03
C ARG A 227 -6.80 15.76 -8.33
N GLU A 228 -7.51 14.66 -8.20
CA GLU A 228 -8.82 14.59 -7.55
C GLU A 228 -8.78 13.65 -6.36
N GLU A 229 -9.48 14.01 -5.33
CA GLU A 229 -9.75 13.12 -4.21
C GLU A 229 -10.86 12.17 -4.60
N VAL A 230 -10.55 10.89 -4.59
CA VAL A 230 -11.52 9.88 -4.97
C VAL A 230 -11.23 8.55 -4.27
N THR A 231 -12.29 7.87 -3.86
CA THR A 231 -12.20 6.48 -3.46
C THR A 231 -12.75 5.60 -4.58
N ARG A 232 -11.91 4.74 -5.14
CA ARG A 232 -12.25 3.85 -6.25
C ARG A 232 -12.18 2.40 -5.82
N THR A 233 -13.31 1.69 -5.90
CA THR A 233 -13.39 0.26 -5.59
C THR A 233 -13.27 -0.59 -6.86
N CYS A 234 -12.55 -1.71 -6.77
CA CYS A 234 -12.39 -2.71 -7.80
C CYS A 234 -12.59 -4.10 -7.20
N THR A 235 -13.18 -5.02 -7.97
CA THR A 235 -13.29 -6.44 -7.58
C THR A 235 -12.20 -7.24 -8.31
N LEU A 236 -11.39 -7.95 -7.56
CA LEU A 236 -10.38 -8.89 -8.04
C LEU A 236 -10.97 -10.30 -8.01
N THR A 237 -10.62 -11.15 -8.99
CA THR A 237 -11.12 -12.52 -9.09
C THR A 237 -9.99 -13.53 -9.03
N ARG A 238 -10.12 -14.59 -8.24
CA ARG A 238 -9.11 -15.66 -8.18
C ARG A 238 -8.93 -16.39 -9.51
N ALA A 239 -9.99 -16.51 -10.28
CA ALA A 239 -9.94 -17.16 -11.59
C ALA A 239 -8.90 -16.55 -12.55
N ASP A 240 -8.56 -15.27 -12.41
CA ASP A 240 -7.52 -14.64 -13.22
C ASP A 240 -6.10 -15.04 -12.80
N LEU A 241 -5.89 -15.41 -11.54
CA LEU A 241 -4.63 -15.94 -11.00
C LEU A 241 -4.45 -17.42 -11.43
N ASP A 242 -5.45 -18.24 -11.23
CA ASP A 242 -5.37 -19.71 -11.40
C ASP A 242 -5.11 -20.13 -12.85
N ARG A 243 -5.60 -19.36 -13.82
CA ARG A 243 -5.37 -19.66 -15.26
C ARG A 243 -3.91 -19.53 -15.70
N LYS A 244 -3.05 -18.93 -14.89
CA LYS A 244 -1.65 -18.70 -15.23
C LYS A 244 -0.67 -19.54 -14.42
N SER A 245 -0.94 -19.84 -13.17
CA SER A 245 -0.02 -20.60 -12.30
C SER A 245 0.25 -21.99 -12.87
N THR A 246 -0.74 -22.62 -13.47
CA THR A 246 -0.61 -23.97 -14.05
C THR A 246 0.28 -24.02 -15.30
N ARG A 247 0.36 -22.95 -16.09
CA ARG A 247 1.17 -22.93 -17.33
C ARG A 247 2.64 -22.55 -17.10
N LEU A 248 2.97 -21.84 -16.05
CA LEU A 248 4.33 -21.33 -15.80
C LEU A 248 5.15 -22.17 -14.84
N ASN A 249 4.52 -22.93 -13.95
CA ASN A 249 5.22 -24.01 -13.23
C ASN A 249 5.81 -25.07 -14.18
N GLN A 250 5.24 -25.23 -15.37
CA GLN A 250 5.80 -26.11 -16.41
C GLN A 250 6.95 -25.47 -17.21
N SER A 251 7.02 -24.14 -17.33
CA SER A 251 8.07 -23.47 -18.11
C SER A 251 9.29 -23.06 -17.28
N HIS A 252 9.14 -22.81 -15.98
CA HIS A 252 10.29 -22.49 -15.11
C HIS A 252 11.14 -23.71 -14.74
N LEU A 253 10.57 -24.92 -14.76
CA LEU A 253 11.33 -26.16 -14.60
C LEU A 253 12.27 -26.46 -15.78
N ASN A 254 12.12 -25.78 -16.92
CA ASN A 254 12.92 -25.97 -18.13
C ASN A 254 13.92 -24.85 -18.41
N LEU A 255 14.09 -23.86 -17.50
CA LEU A 255 14.98 -22.69 -17.68
C LEU A 255 16.05 -22.56 -16.60
N VAL A 256 16.37 -23.66 -15.91
CA VAL A 256 17.61 -23.75 -15.11
C VAL A 256 18.62 -24.54 -15.94
N CYS A 257 19.31 -23.80 -16.80
CA CYS A 257 20.62 -24.18 -17.33
C CYS A 257 21.62 -23.16 -16.87
#